data_c3352942a5662764fb0712e6bc6c6241
#
_entry.id   c3352942a5662764fb0712e6bc6c6241
#
_cell.length_a   1.000
_cell.length_b   1.000
_cell.length_c   1.000
_cell.angle_alpha   90.00
_cell.angle_beta   90.00
_cell.angle_gamma   90.00
#
_symmetry.space_group_name_H-M   'P 1'
#
loop_
_entity.id
_entity.type
_entity.pdbx_description
1 polymer ?
#
loop_
_entity_poly.entity_id
_entity_poly.type
_entity_poly.pdbx_seq_one_letter_code
_entity_poly.pdbx_strand_id
1 'polypeptide(L)'
;MKISSLFLGAIVLALPLSSAAAYAQEVCNRLTEAEVSAAVGVELHRSPTDPCRFGHAFKSFSIIIHPGDGYRFGDYAANARKEFKDTQEVPGIGSDAIFYATNLAVKAKGDVVVISMYLGKSPAERIALAKAVAQKLIAHM
;
A
#
# COMPACT_ATOMS: atom_id res chain seq x y z
N MET A 1 -7.06 -61.32 23.54
CA MET A 1 -6.27 -60.51 22.61
C MET A 1 -6.88 -59.13 22.55
N LYS A 2 -6.23 -58.12 23.15
CA LYS A 2 -6.69 -56.73 23.13
C LYS A 2 -5.86 -56.00 22.07
N ILE A 3 -6.53 -55.54 21.02
CA ILE A 3 -5.93 -54.71 19.98
C ILE A 3 -6.13 -53.26 20.41
N SER A 4 -5.06 -52.61 20.83
CA SER A 4 -5.03 -51.16 21.13
C SER A 4 -4.88 -50.41 19.82
N SER A 5 -5.95 -49.74 19.40
CA SER A 5 -5.90 -48.78 18.28
C SER A 5 -5.21 -47.50 18.72
N LEU A 6 -3.98 -47.28 18.21
CA LEU A 6 -3.29 -45.98 18.28
C LEU A 6 -3.96 -45.04 17.30
N PHE A 7 -4.69 -44.06 17.81
CA PHE A 7 -5.11 -42.89 17.03
C PHE A 7 -3.89 -42.00 16.83
N LEU A 8 -3.30 -42.00 15.62
CA LEU A 8 -2.36 -40.98 15.19
C LEU A 8 -3.17 -39.71 14.89
N GLY A 9 -3.18 -38.78 15.83
CA GLY A 9 -3.70 -37.45 15.62
C GLY A 9 -2.78 -36.68 14.65
N ALA A 10 -3.23 -36.46 13.43
CA ALA A 10 -2.57 -35.54 12.49
C ALA A 10 -2.70 -34.11 13.01
N ILE A 11 -1.59 -33.57 13.54
CA ILE A 11 -1.48 -32.14 13.85
C ILE A 11 -1.34 -31.41 12.51
N VAL A 12 -2.42 -30.83 12.02
CA VAL A 12 -2.37 -29.89 10.90
C VAL A 12 -1.75 -28.60 11.44
N LEU A 13 -0.46 -28.42 11.20
CA LEU A 13 0.22 -27.13 11.39
C LEU A 13 -0.35 -26.16 10.34
N ALA A 14 -1.33 -25.35 10.74
CA ALA A 14 -1.73 -24.19 9.98
C ALA A 14 -0.54 -23.21 9.95
N LEU A 15 0.16 -23.14 8.82
CA LEU A 15 1.19 -22.13 8.59
C LEU A 15 0.53 -20.76 8.64
N PRO A 16 1.03 -19.80 9.42
CA PRO A 16 0.49 -18.45 9.41
C PRO A 16 0.69 -17.88 8.00
N LEU A 17 -0.41 -17.56 7.32
CA LEU A 17 -0.43 -16.75 6.11
C LEU A 17 0.41 -15.50 6.39
N SER A 18 1.28 -15.11 5.45
CA SER A 18 2.34 -14.12 5.65
C SER A 18 1.81 -12.89 6.39
N SER A 19 2.38 -12.59 7.55
CA SER A 19 1.99 -11.48 8.43
C SER A 19 2.02 -10.10 7.73
N ALA A 20 2.85 -9.94 6.68
CA ALA A 20 2.98 -8.74 5.88
C ALA A 20 1.72 -8.43 5.05
N ALA A 21 1.14 -9.42 4.36
CA ALA A 21 -0.09 -9.25 3.59
C ALA A 21 -1.29 -8.95 4.49
N ALA A 22 -1.40 -9.63 5.64
CA ALA A 22 -2.45 -9.40 6.62
C ALA A 22 -2.37 -7.98 7.21
N TYR A 23 -1.17 -7.49 7.51
CA TYR A 23 -0.94 -6.12 8.00
C TYR A 23 -1.38 -5.07 6.96
N ALA A 24 -0.96 -5.21 5.71
CA ALA A 24 -1.34 -4.28 4.65
C ALA A 24 -2.87 -4.22 4.46
N GLN A 25 -3.53 -5.38 4.47
CA GLN A 25 -4.99 -5.45 4.39
C GLN A 25 -5.67 -4.78 5.58
N GLU A 26 -5.17 -4.99 6.79
CA GLU A 26 -5.70 -4.36 8.00
C GLU A 26 -5.62 -2.84 7.92
N VAL A 27 -4.47 -2.30 7.54
CA VAL A 27 -4.26 -0.85 7.39
C VAL A 27 -5.18 -0.28 6.31
N CYS A 28 -5.26 -0.92 5.13
CA CYS A 28 -6.13 -0.48 4.05
C CYS A 28 -7.61 -0.54 4.43
N ASN A 29 -8.04 -1.53 5.22
CA ASN A 29 -9.43 -1.63 5.70
C ASN A 29 -9.85 -0.49 6.63
N ARG A 30 -8.90 0.16 7.28
CA ARG A 30 -9.16 1.34 8.12
C ARG A 30 -9.47 2.61 7.31
N LEU A 31 -9.00 2.68 6.05
CA LEU A 31 -9.40 3.74 5.14
C LEU A 31 -10.87 3.55 4.74
N THR A 32 -11.68 4.58 4.80
CA THR A 32 -13.06 4.54 4.30
C THR A 32 -13.15 5.04 2.87
N GLU A 33 -14.16 4.59 2.13
CA GLU A 33 -14.44 5.12 0.79
C GLU A 33 -14.70 6.64 0.82
N ALA A 34 -15.36 7.12 1.87
CA ALA A 34 -15.61 8.55 2.07
C ALA A 34 -14.32 9.35 2.24
N GLU A 35 -13.36 8.84 3.04
CA GLU A 35 -12.05 9.50 3.24
C GLU A 35 -11.26 9.59 1.93
N VAL A 36 -11.17 8.49 1.19
CA VAL A 36 -10.41 8.48 -0.06
C VAL A 36 -11.10 9.31 -1.14
N SER A 37 -12.41 9.24 -1.26
CA SER A 37 -13.19 10.06 -2.20
C SER A 37 -13.04 11.56 -1.92
N ALA A 38 -13.09 11.94 -0.65
CA ALA A 38 -12.84 13.33 -0.24
C ALA A 38 -11.40 13.78 -0.55
N ALA A 39 -10.41 12.92 -0.31
CA ALA A 39 -9.00 13.23 -0.56
C ALA A 39 -8.70 13.46 -2.06
N VAL A 40 -9.34 12.72 -2.94
CA VAL A 40 -9.10 12.80 -4.40
C VAL A 40 -10.14 13.65 -5.16
N GLY A 41 -11.21 14.07 -4.50
CA GLY A 41 -12.24 14.91 -5.09
C GLY A 41 -13.15 14.22 -6.11
N VAL A 42 -13.15 12.90 -6.16
CA VAL A 42 -14.05 12.08 -6.99
C VAL A 42 -14.54 10.88 -6.19
N GLU A 43 -15.75 10.42 -6.50
CA GLU A 43 -16.30 9.23 -5.88
C GLU A 43 -15.49 7.98 -6.29
N LEU A 44 -15.00 7.24 -5.31
CA LEU A 44 -14.29 5.98 -5.50
C LEU A 44 -14.88 4.91 -4.59
N HIS A 45 -14.86 3.69 -5.07
CA HIS A 45 -15.32 2.51 -4.34
C HIS A 45 -14.16 1.54 -4.12
N ARG A 46 -14.17 0.87 -2.98
CA ARG A 46 -13.22 -0.18 -2.68
C ARG A 46 -13.46 -1.38 -3.59
N SER A 47 -12.38 -1.97 -4.10
CA SER A 47 -12.47 -3.24 -4.82
C SER A 47 -13.02 -4.34 -3.88
N PRO A 48 -13.97 -5.17 -4.34
CA PRO A 48 -14.51 -6.27 -3.53
C PRO A 48 -13.49 -7.39 -3.27
N THR A 49 -12.41 -7.44 -4.05
CA THR A 49 -11.37 -8.48 -3.97
C THR A 49 -10.02 -7.99 -3.42
N ASP A 50 -9.83 -6.69 -3.31
CA ASP A 50 -8.57 -6.08 -2.85
C ASP A 50 -8.87 -4.83 -2.00
N PRO A 51 -8.72 -4.88 -0.66
CA PRO A 51 -9.01 -3.76 0.22
C PRO A 51 -8.09 -2.56 0.01
N CYS A 52 -6.95 -2.76 -0.66
CA CYS A 52 -5.97 -1.71 -0.96
C CYS A 52 -6.16 -1.07 -2.35
N ARG A 53 -7.24 -1.39 -3.03
CA ARG A 53 -7.58 -0.82 -4.35
C ARG A 53 -8.91 -0.08 -4.31
N PHE A 54 -8.90 1.12 -4.86
CA PHE A 54 -10.07 1.97 -5.00
C PHE A 54 -10.23 2.43 -6.44
N GLY A 55 -11.46 2.46 -6.94
CA GLY A 55 -11.70 2.87 -8.31
C GLY A 55 -13.15 3.20 -8.62
N HIS A 56 -13.33 3.86 -9.76
CA HIS A 56 -14.62 4.11 -10.40
C HIS A 56 -14.38 4.35 -11.90
N ALA A 57 -14.98 3.53 -12.74
CA ALA A 57 -14.75 3.52 -14.18
C ALA A 57 -13.24 3.34 -14.49
N PHE A 58 -12.61 4.30 -15.18
CA PHE A 58 -11.17 4.25 -15.53
C PHE A 58 -10.27 4.97 -14.51
N LYS A 59 -10.84 5.49 -13.43
CA LYS A 59 -10.13 6.21 -12.37
C LYS A 59 -9.85 5.24 -11.24
N SER A 60 -8.60 5.06 -10.88
CA SER A 60 -8.24 4.15 -9.80
C SER A 60 -6.92 4.52 -9.13
N PHE A 61 -6.71 4.01 -7.94
CA PHE A 61 -5.39 3.89 -7.33
C PHE A 61 -5.28 2.59 -6.55
N SER A 62 -4.05 2.15 -6.34
CA SER A 62 -3.75 1.00 -5.49
C SER A 62 -2.66 1.34 -4.49
N ILE A 63 -2.67 0.64 -3.36
CA ILE A 63 -1.72 0.81 -2.26
C ILE A 63 -0.99 -0.51 -2.07
N ILE A 64 0.33 -0.44 -1.96
CA ILE A 64 1.19 -1.55 -1.54
C ILE A 64 1.94 -1.09 -0.30
N ILE A 65 1.97 -1.91 0.75
CA ILE A 65 2.73 -1.65 1.97
C ILE A 65 3.78 -2.74 2.11
N HIS A 66 5.04 -2.31 2.29
CA HIS A 66 6.18 -3.16 2.60
C HIS A 66 6.56 -2.96 4.08
N PRO A 67 6.02 -3.79 4.99
CA PRO A 67 6.25 -3.63 6.43
C PRO A 67 7.72 -3.84 6.78
N GLY A 68 8.27 -2.96 7.61
CA GLY A 68 9.64 -3.04 8.09
C GLY A 68 10.72 -2.69 7.07
N ASP A 69 10.37 -2.38 5.82
CA ASP A 69 11.33 -2.09 4.75
C ASP A 69 11.79 -0.63 4.69
N GLY A 70 11.38 0.18 5.64
CA GLY A 70 11.76 1.62 5.66
C GLY A 70 13.26 1.87 5.61
N TYR A 71 14.08 0.99 6.21
CA TYR A 71 15.54 1.10 6.16
C TYR A 71 16.12 0.92 4.74
N ARG A 72 15.39 0.28 3.83
CA ARG A 72 15.77 0.06 2.42
C ARG A 72 15.27 1.15 1.48
N PHE A 73 14.60 2.17 1.99
CA PHE A 73 14.02 3.22 1.15
C PHE A 73 15.07 3.92 0.28
N GLY A 74 16.28 4.11 0.79
CA GLY A 74 17.38 4.71 0.01
C GLY A 74 17.73 3.90 -1.24
N ASP A 75 17.79 2.58 -1.13
CA ASP A 75 18.05 1.67 -2.27
C ASP A 75 16.89 1.69 -3.26
N TYR A 76 15.67 1.70 -2.75
CA TYR A 76 14.46 1.82 -3.55
C TYR A 76 14.45 3.12 -4.36
N ALA A 77 14.75 4.24 -3.72
CA ALA A 77 14.83 5.55 -4.37
C ALA A 77 15.94 5.62 -5.41
N ALA A 78 17.12 5.04 -5.13
CA ALA A 78 18.23 4.99 -6.08
C ALA A 78 17.87 4.17 -7.32
N ASN A 79 17.22 3.04 -7.16
CA ASN A 79 16.74 2.22 -8.29
C ASN A 79 15.69 2.95 -9.12
N ALA A 80 14.73 3.62 -8.49
CA ALA A 80 13.74 4.42 -9.20
C ALA A 80 14.37 5.54 -10.03
N ARG A 81 15.35 6.26 -9.49
CA ARG A 81 16.09 7.32 -10.22
C ARG A 81 16.89 6.77 -11.40
N LYS A 82 17.39 5.54 -11.28
CA LYS A 82 18.12 4.88 -12.37
C LYS A 82 17.21 4.47 -13.52
N GLU A 83 16.00 4.00 -13.21
CA GLU A 83 15.06 3.48 -14.20
C GLU A 83 14.16 4.57 -14.80
N PHE A 84 13.76 5.55 -13.98
CA PHE A 84 12.81 6.61 -14.36
C PHE A 84 13.44 7.99 -14.27
N LYS A 85 13.62 8.64 -15.42
CA LYS A 85 14.23 9.99 -15.50
C LYS A 85 13.37 11.10 -14.88
N ASP A 86 12.06 10.85 -14.75
CA ASP A 86 11.09 11.77 -14.16
C ASP A 86 10.95 11.62 -12.64
N THR A 87 11.84 10.84 -12.01
CA THR A 87 11.85 10.67 -10.55
C THR A 87 12.12 12.00 -9.85
N GLN A 88 11.27 12.36 -8.91
CA GLN A 88 11.40 13.59 -8.14
C GLN A 88 11.09 13.35 -6.65
N GLU A 89 11.73 14.15 -5.79
CA GLU A 89 11.43 14.14 -4.36
C GLU A 89 10.10 14.82 -4.06
N VAL A 90 9.37 14.30 -3.09
CA VAL A 90 8.07 14.85 -2.65
C VAL A 90 8.18 15.23 -1.19
N PRO A 91 8.35 16.53 -0.88
CA PRO A 91 8.47 16.97 0.50
C PRO A 91 7.14 16.95 1.25
N GLY A 92 7.20 16.88 2.59
CA GLY A 92 6.06 17.08 3.47
C GLY A 92 5.15 15.88 3.62
N ILE A 93 5.64 14.67 3.31
CA ILE A 93 4.93 13.42 3.54
C ILE A 93 5.90 12.33 4.03
N GLY A 94 5.55 11.66 5.13
CA GLY A 94 6.44 10.68 5.76
C GLY A 94 7.77 11.29 6.20
N SER A 95 8.79 10.46 6.38
CA SER A 95 10.17 10.90 6.63
C SER A 95 10.95 11.11 5.33
N ASP A 96 10.55 10.48 4.24
CA ASP A 96 11.09 10.60 2.90
C ASP A 96 10.06 10.12 1.87
N ALA A 97 10.03 10.72 0.69
CA ALA A 97 9.13 10.31 -0.38
C ALA A 97 9.67 10.68 -1.76
N ILE A 98 9.41 9.83 -2.74
CA ILE A 98 9.71 10.04 -4.15
C ILE A 98 8.50 9.73 -5.03
N PHE A 99 8.39 10.44 -6.14
CA PHE A 99 7.43 10.15 -7.19
C PHE A 99 8.16 9.76 -8.48
N TYR A 100 7.72 8.68 -9.11
CA TYR A 100 8.26 8.21 -10.39
C TYR A 100 7.17 7.49 -11.18
N ALA A 101 7.14 7.68 -12.48
CA ALA A 101 6.05 7.18 -13.34
C ALA A 101 4.67 7.61 -12.80
N THR A 102 3.89 6.70 -12.24
CA THR A 102 2.59 6.96 -11.61
C THR A 102 2.60 6.66 -10.11
N ASN A 103 3.77 6.38 -9.54
CA ASN A 103 3.90 5.87 -8.17
C ASN A 103 4.44 6.94 -7.23
N LEU A 104 3.81 7.09 -6.07
CA LEU A 104 4.35 7.76 -4.91
C LEU A 104 4.84 6.70 -3.91
N ALA A 105 6.14 6.66 -3.66
CA ALA A 105 6.72 5.84 -2.60
C ALA A 105 7.04 6.72 -1.39
N VAL A 106 6.58 6.30 -0.21
CA VAL A 106 6.72 7.04 1.04
C VAL A 106 7.34 6.14 2.10
N LYS A 107 8.38 6.64 2.77
CA LYS A 107 8.90 6.04 4.00
C LYS A 107 8.12 6.61 5.19
N ALA A 108 7.37 5.76 5.86
CA ALA A 108 6.57 6.16 7.01
C ALA A 108 6.53 5.08 8.09
N LYS A 109 6.76 5.45 9.34
CA LYS A 109 6.66 4.55 10.50
C LYS A 109 7.44 3.23 10.36
N GLY A 110 8.60 3.28 9.72
CA GLY A 110 9.45 2.10 9.49
C GLY A 110 9.06 1.25 8.27
N ASP A 111 7.99 1.59 7.58
CA ASP A 111 7.48 0.90 6.40
C ASP A 111 7.75 1.69 5.12
N VAL A 112 7.62 1.04 3.97
CA VAL A 112 7.52 1.69 2.66
C VAL A 112 6.11 1.51 2.15
N VAL A 113 5.45 2.63 1.84
CA VAL A 113 4.12 2.67 1.23
C VAL A 113 4.26 3.11 -0.22
N VAL A 114 3.69 2.37 -1.15
CA VAL A 114 3.65 2.74 -2.57
C VAL A 114 2.21 2.93 -2.99
N ILE A 115 1.89 4.11 -3.52
CA ILE A 115 0.59 4.44 -4.07
C ILE A 115 0.73 4.59 -5.57
N SER A 116 0.11 3.70 -6.33
CA SER A 116 0.02 3.78 -7.78
C SER A 116 -1.23 4.57 -8.16
N MET A 117 -1.05 5.80 -8.65
CA MET A 117 -2.11 6.76 -8.89
C MET A 117 -2.41 6.89 -10.38
N TYR A 118 -3.59 6.44 -10.79
CA TYR A 118 -4.07 6.54 -12.17
C TYR A 118 -5.13 7.63 -12.37
N LEU A 119 -5.37 8.44 -11.33
CA LEU A 119 -6.11 9.69 -11.44
C LEU A 119 -5.15 10.86 -11.72
N GLY A 120 -5.71 11.94 -12.26
CA GLY A 120 -4.94 13.14 -12.54
C GLY A 120 -4.42 13.19 -13.96
N LYS A 121 -4.40 14.41 -14.51
CA LYS A 121 -4.02 14.67 -15.91
C LYS A 121 -2.55 15.02 -16.09
N SER A 122 -1.88 15.41 -15.01
CA SER A 122 -0.47 15.80 -15.00
C SER A 122 0.30 15.12 -13.86
N PRO A 123 1.64 15.03 -13.94
CA PRO A 123 2.46 14.55 -12.83
C PRO A 123 2.22 15.34 -11.52
N ALA A 124 2.12 16.64 -11.59
CA ALA A 124 1.87 17.49 -10.43
C ALA A 124 0.53 17.20 -9.76
N GLU A 125 -0.52 17.00 -10.55
CA GLU A 125 -1.85 16.62 -10.05
C GLU A 125 -1.83 15.22 -9.43
N ARG A 126 -1.18 14.24 -10.06
CA ARG A 126 -1.02 12.89 -9.51
C ARG A 126 -0.27 12.88 -8.20
N ILE A 127 0.80 13.66 -8.08
CA ILE A 127 1.56 13.81 -6.83
C ILE A 127 0.66 14.36 -5.73
N ALA A 128 -0.11 15.41 -6.01
CA ALA A 128 -1.01 16.01 -5.03
C ALA A 128 -2.09 15.02 -4.55
N LEU A 129 -2.70 14.28 -5.47
CA LEU A 129 -3.70 13.26 -5.14
C LEU A 129 -3.10 12.08 -4.36
N ALA A 130 -1.97 11.56 -4.80
CA ALA A 130 -1.30 10.46 -4.12
C ALA A 130 -0.84 10.88 -2.71
N LYS A 131 -0.33 12.09 -2.55
CA LYS A 131 0.06 12.66 -1.26
C LYS A 131 -1.15 12.78 -0.32
N ALA A 132 -2.30 13.23 -0.81
CA ALA A 132 -3.53 13.32 -0.02
C ALA A 132 -3.99 11.94 0.48
N VAL A 133 -3.95 10.92 -0.37
CA VAL A 133 -4.25 9.52 0.01
C VAL A 133 -3.23 9.01 1.02
N ALA A 134 -1.94 9.22 0.79
CA ALA A 134 -0.87 8.79 1.68
C ALA A 134 -1.01 9.39 3.09
N GLN A 135 -1.37 10.66 3.19
CA GLN A 135 -1.60 11.32 4.48
C GLN A 135 -2.72 10.66 5.27
N LYS A 136 -3.81 10.28 4.60
CA LYS A 136 -4.91 9.53 5.24
C LYS A 136 -4.47 8.15 5.69
N LEU A 137 -3.77 7.42 4.83
CA LEU A 137 -3.27 6.08 5.14
C LEU A 137 -2.31 6.08 6.33
N ILE A 138 -1.33 6.97 6.34
CA ILE A 138 -0.34 7.08 7.42
C ILE A 138 -0.99 7.39 8.76
N ALA A 139 -2.08 8.15 8.78
CA ALA A 139 -2.84 8.40 9.99
C ALA A 139 -3.50 7.14 10.57
N HIS A 140 -3.70 6.10 9.77
CA HIS A 140 -4.24 4.81 10.19
C HIS A 140 -3.17 3.73 10.47
N MET A 141 -1.92 4.00 10.20
CA MET A 141 -0.77 3.13 10.53
C MET A 141 -0.34 3.32 12.01
#